data_9c2d15e518a97461871358a3497de6d5
#
_entry.id   9c2d15e518a97461871358a3497de6d5
#
_cell.length_a   1.000
_cell.length_b   1.000
_cell.length_c   1.000
_cell.angle_alpha   90.00
_cell.angle_beta   90.00
_cell.angle_gamma   90.00
#
_symmetry.space_group_name_H-M   'P 1'
#
loop_
_entity.id
_entity.type
_entity.pdbx_description
1 polymer ?
#
loop_
_entity_poly.entity_id
_entity_poly.type
_entity_poly.pdbx_seq_one_letter_code
_entity_poly.pdbx_strand_id
1 'polypeptide(L)'
;MNTRLKKTLAAVAALVAIGLTGASFWFWFTPVGLNNYINKITVQSLLRSPESLTSLGLLDDTLLDFHGDKLTPFTREEELASIAFMRKAREGLNRYGPQGLEGQERLTWAIAAWMMDDQIAQARFERGGYRLTQLDGVTVQLPQFLTDVHPIRSHRGAQRYLKRLEAFGDILQQAHQRVGEDRDHGVLPPDFIVRRVLEQLRAFVAAEPAQHVLVTSLQDRLKAVDSVSATQAAELSRQAQAILEQRVLPGYRQLIALHEALLKQTDSRAGIERIPQGREIYAAALASHTTTGLSAEDIHSLGLREVERLKAEMVDILDAQGIGRRSQPLAQRIAELNRQPGQIFPNTDAGRAAMIAHLQAIHERVMRAAPRHFKTVPPHPLEIVRVPEYQQDGSPGGYYNGPALDGSRPGRFYINLKDTADNPRWTLASFMIHEGAPGHHFQAAAALSITGVPLMRQMANFTAYAEGWALYAERMAKTDMGLYEGDPLGDLGRLQAEMFRAARLVVDTGLHAKGWSREQAIQYMIEHTGMPAAEIEREVERYVVSPGQATAYKVGQLAILDMRREAEAELGTRFDAREFHEVVLMNGGMPLDLLRDNVRRWVKQHP
;
A
#
# COMPACT_ATOMS: atom_id res chain seq x y z
N MET A 1 -16.96 30.26 -46.92
CA MET A 1 -17.04 30.15 -45.45
C MET A 1 -17.61 31.45 -44.89
N ASN A 2 -18.77 31.38 -44.22
CA ASN A 2 -19.56 32.55 -43.81
C ASN A 2 -18.77 33.40 -42.78
N THR A 3 -18.84 34.73 -42.90
CA THR A 3 -18.11 35.69 -42.04
C THR A 3 -18.39 35.46 -40.54
N ARG A 4 -19.59 34.99 -40.18
CA ARG A 4 -19.94 34.58 -38.80
C ARG A 4 -19.14 33.36 -38.34
N LEU A 5 -18.97 32.34 -39.18
CA LEU A 5 -18.20 31.15 -38.87
C LEU A 5 -16.71 31.46 -38.65
N LYS A 6 -16.15 32.38 -39.49
CA LYS A 6 -14.77 32.87 -39.30
C LYS A 6 -14.58 33.60 -37.97
N LYS A 7 -15.53 34.44 -37.55
CA LYS A 7 -15.50 35.16 -36.28
C LYS A 7 -15.62 34.20 -35.08
N THR A 8 -16.49 33.19 -35.17
CA THR A 8 -16.65 32.16 -34.11
C THR A 8 -15.38 31.32 -33.98
N LEU A 9 -14.79 30.88 -35.08
CA LEU A 9 -13.53 30.13 -35.06
C LEU A 9 -12.36 30.96 -34.49
N ALA A 10 -12.29 32.24 -34.86
CA ALA A 10 -11.27 33.14 -34.30
C ALA A 10 -11.46 33.38 -32.81
N ALA A 11 -12.69 33.51 -32.31
CA ALA A 11 -12.99 33.64 -30.88
C ALA A 11 -12.64 32.37 -30.10
N VAL A 12 -12.97 31.20 -30.63
CA VAL A 12 -12.59 29.90 -30.03
C VAL A 12 -11.07 29.75 -30.02
N ALA A 13 -10.37 30.08 -31.11
CA ALA A 13 -8.90 30.04 -31.15
C ALA A 13 -8.26 30.99 -30.16
N ALA A 14 -8.82 32.20 -29.99
CA ALA A 14 -8.35 33.16 -28.98
C ALA A 14 -8.57 32.66 -27.54
N LEU A 15 -9.73 32.06 -27.25
CA LEU A 15 -10.01 31.46 -25.95
C LEU A 15 -9.08 30.29 -25.65
N VAL A 16 -8.80 29.43 -26.60
CA VAL A 16 -7.84 28.34 -26.50
C VAL A 16 -6.43 28.88 -26.27
N ALA A 17 -6.02 29.92 -27.03
CA ALA A 17 -4.72 30.56 -26.85
C ALA A 17 -4.58 31.21 -25.46
N ILE A 18 -5.61 31.89 -24.95
CA ILE A 18 -5.63 32.46 -23.59
C ILE A 18 -5.56 31.35 -22.55
N GLY A 19 -6.31 30.27 -22.72
CA GLY A 19 -6.28 29.09 -21.84
C GLY A 19 -4.91 28.44 -21.80
N LEU A 20 -4.28 28.23 -22.96
CA LEU A 20 -2.93 27.66 -23.08
C LEU A 20 -1.86 28.59 -22.48
N THR A 21 -1.99 29.90 -22.70
CA THR A 21 -1.07 30.90 -22.13
C THR A 21 -1.23 30.95 -20.61
N GLY A 22 -2.46 30.92 -20.08
CA GLY A 22 -2.74 30.86 -18.65
C GLY A 22 -2.22 29.58 -17.99
N ALA A 23 -2.44 28.43 -18.63
CA ALA A 23 -1.92 27.14 -18.19
C ALA A 23 -0.39 27.11 -18.22
N SER A 24 0.23 27.64 -19.28
CA SER A 24 1.68 27.77 -19.40
C SER A 24 2.27 28.69 -18.34
N PHE A 25 1.63 29.84 -18.10
CA PHE A 25 2.02 30.76 -17.05
C PHE A 25 1.93 30.11 -15.67
N TRP A 26 0.81 29.42 -15.37
CA TRP A 26 0.64 28.67 -14.12
C TRP A 26 1.69 27.57 -13.97
N PHE A 27 2.03 26.86 -15.03
CA PHE A 27 3.01 25.79 -15.02
C PHE A 27 4.45 26.29 -14.79
N TRP A 28 4.85 27.40 -15.42
CA TRP A 28 6.23 27.91 -15.38
C TRP A 28 6.50 28.89 -14.25
N PHE A 29 5.51 29.68 -13.83
CA PHE A 29 5.66 30.68 -12.79
C PHE A 29 5.09 30.17 -11.47
N THR A 30 5.57 30.74 -10.34
CA THR A 30 5.05 30.39 -9.01
C THR A 30 3.60 30.85 -8.89
N PRO A 31 2.63 29.95 -8.73
CA PRO A 31 1.23 30.29 -8.70
C PRO A 31 0.87 31.09 -7.43
N VAL A 32 -0.16 31.92 -7.53
CA VAL A 32 -0.72 32.62 -6.38
C VAL A 32 -1.49 31.63 -5.50
N GLY A 33 -1.15 31.58 -4.22
CA GLY A 33 -1.78 30.72 -3.21
C GLY A 33 -1.16 29.34 -3.10
N LEU A 34 -1.22 28.79 -1.89
CA LEU A 34 -0.63 27.51 -1.51
C LEU A 34 -1.23 26.35 -2.32
N ASN A 35 -2.55 26.26 -2.41
CA ASN A 35 -3.22 25.14 -3.08
C ASN A 35 -2.82 25.06 -4.55
N ASN A 36 -2.72 26.19 -5.25
CA ASN A 36 -2.26 26.24 -6.63
C ASN A 36 -0.79 25.80 -6.77
N TYR A 37 0.05 26.16 -5.81
CA TYR A 37 1.43 25.70 -5.78
C TYR A 37 1.52 24.18 -5.62
N ILE A 38 0.79 23.61 -4.66
CA ILE A 38 0.77 22.15 -4.42
C ILE A 38 0.22 21.42 -5.65
N ASN A 39 -0.88 21.89 -6.25
CA ASN A 39 -1.42 21.30 -7.47
C ASN A 39 -0.40 21.33 -8.62
N LYS A 40 0.32 22.44 -8.80
CA LYS A 40 1.41 22.53 -9.76
C LYS A 40 2.48 21.45 -9.53
N ILE A 41 2.97 21.31 -8.29
CA ILE A 41 3.99 20.31 -7.95
C ILE A 41 3.45 18.91 -8.19
N THR A 42 2.21 18.63 -7.79
CA THR A 42 1.55 17.33 -8.04
C THR A 42 1.49 17.02 -9.53
N VAL A 43 1.03 17.94 -10.37
CA VAL A 43 1.00 17.76 -11.82
C VAL A 43 2.41 17.55 -12.38
N GLN A 44 3.40 18.35 -11.97
CA GLN A 44 4.79 18.19 -12.42
C GLN A 44 5.39 16.84 -12.02
N SER A 45 5.07 16.34 -10.83
CA SER A 45 5.47 15.00 -10.38
C SER A 45 4.84 13.91 -11.24
N LEU A 46 3.53 14.00 -11.51
CA LEU A 46 2.82 13.05 -12.37
C LEU A 46 3.37 13.03 -13.79
N LEU A 47 3.70 14.20 -14.37
CA LEU A 47 4.29 14.31 -15.70
C LEU A 47 5.68 13.65 -15.82
N ARG A 48 6.35 13.38 -14.70
CA ARG A 48 7.63 12.67 -14.65
C ARG A 48 7.47 11.14 -14.56
N SER A 49 6.27 10.64 -14.25
CA SER A 49 5.97 9.21 -14.11
C SER A 49 4.91 8.79 -15.12
N PRO A 50 5.30 8.26 -16.29
CA PRO A 50 4.37 7.74 -17.28
C PRO A 50 3.41 6.67 -16.73
N GLU A 51 3.89 5.83 -15.83
CA GLU A 51 3.09 4.78 -15.19
C GLU A 51 2.00 5.37 -14.29
N SER A 52 2.32 6.42 -13.52
CA SER A 52 1.35 7.11 -12.67
C SER A 52 0.27 7.81 -13.48
N LEU A 53 0.63 8.44 -14.61
CA LEU A 53 -0.34 9.05 -15.51
C LEU A 53 -1.30 8.01 -16.09
N THR A 54 -0.78 6.85 -16.50
CA THR A 54 -1.61 5.73 -16.99
C THR A 54 -2.50 5.17 -15.89
N SER A 55 -1.99 5.03 -14.67
CA SER A 55 -2.78 4.54 -13.53
C SER A 55 -3.96 5.45 -13.18
N LEU A 56 -3.80 6.76 -13.40
CA LEU A 56 -4.89 7.73 -13.24
C LEU A 56 -5.89 7.71 -14.39
N GLY A 57 -5.50 7.23 -15.57
CA GLY A 57 -6.38 7.11 -16.76
C GLY A 57 -6.85 8.43 -17.37
N LEU A 58 -6.31 9.58 -16.94
CA LEU A 58 -6.82 10.89 -17.30
C LEU A 58 -6.50 11.33 -18.74
N LEU A 59 -5.36 10.88 -19.28
CA LEU A 59 -4.86 11.31 -20.60
C LEU A 59 -4.84 10.16 -21.62
N ASP A 60 -5.10 8.93 -21.20
CA ASP A 60 -5.03 7.75 -22.05
C ASP A 60 -5.97 7.86 -23.25
N ASP A 61 -5.46 7.48 -24.44
CA ASP A 61 -6.17 7.50 -25.71
C ASP A 61 -6.66 8.89 -26.18
N THR A 62 -6.29 9.97 -25.49
CA THR A 62 -6.58 11.35 -25.91
C THR A 62 -5.51 11.89 -26.87
N LEU A 63 -5.71 13.12 -27.39
CA LEU A 63 -4.70 13.84 -28.16
C LEU A 63 -3.48 14.24 -27.31
N LEU A 64 -3.65 14.31 -25.98
CA LEU A 64 -2.61 14.67 -25.02
C LEU A 64 -1.91 13.43 -24.42
N ASP A 65 -2.18 12.25 -24.93
CA ASP A 65 -1.52 11.03 -24.50
C ASP A 65 -0.10 10.94 -25.09
N PHE A 66 0.84 11.60 -24.43
CA PHE A 66 2.28 11.61 -24.75
C PHE A 66 3.08 10.58 -23.93
N HIS A 67 2.45 9.91 -22.96
CA HIS A 67 3.08 9.05 -21.97
C HIS A 67 2.81 7.56 -22.20
N GLY A 68 1.74 7.20 -22.93
CA GLY A 68 1.22 5.84 -23.03
C GLY A 68 2.18 4.82 -23.65
N ASP A 69 3.26 5.27 -24.30
CA ASP A 69 4.32 4.42 -24.88
C ASP A 69 5.66 4.46 -24.11
N LYS A 70 5.69 5.10 -22.92
CA LYS A 70 6.93 5.31 -22.16
C LYS A 70 6.86 4.60 -20.81
N LEU A 71 8.05 4.32 -20.27
CA LEU A 71 8.29 3.89 -18.89
C LEU A 71 9.33 4.82 -18.27
N THR A 72 9.31 4.94 -16.93
CA THR A 72 10.29 5.70 -16.19
C THR A 72 11.65 4.98 -16.23
N PRO A 73 12.74 5.64 -16.63
CA PRO A 73 14.07 5.02 -16.62
C PRO A 73 14.52 4.61 -15.22
N PHE A 74 15.12 3.43 -15.10
CA PHE A 74 15.65 2.92 -13.84
C PHE A 74 17.13 3.27 -13.66
N THR A 75 17.47 4.55 -13.89
CA THR A 75 18.85 5.05 -13.86
C THR A 75 19.13 5.91 -12.63
N ARG A 76 20.40 6.07 -12.30
CA ARG A 76 20.85 6.98 -11.24
C ARG A 76 20.53 8.43 -11.56
N GLU A 77 20.64 8.81 -12.84
CA GLU A 77 20.35 10.17 -13.31
C GLU A 77 18.90 10.55 -13.05
N GLU A 78 17.94 9.65 -13.33
CA GLU A 78 16.52 9.89 -13.07
C GLU A 78 16.23 9.97 -11.57
N GLU A 79 16.86 9.12 -10.76
CA GLU A 79 16.75 9.19 -9.29
C GLU A 79 17.26 10.55 -8.76
N LEU A 80 18.44 10.99 -9.18
CA LEU A 80 19.01 12.28 -8.78
C LEU A 80 18.16 13.46 -9.28
N ALA A 81 17.64 13.39 -10.51
CA ALA A 81 16.74 14.40 -11.05
C ALA A 81 15.42 14.48 -10.27
N SER A 82 14.89 13.35 -9.82
CA SER A 82 13.70 13.30 -8.97
C SER A 82 13.95 13.95 -7.59
N ILE A 83 15.09 13.65 -6.97
CA ILE A 83 15.49 14.26 -5.70
C ILE A 83 15.71 15.77 -5.85
N ALA A 84 16.37 16.21 -6.92
CA ALA A 84 16.57 17.63 -7.19
C ALA A 84 15.24 18.37 -7.41
N PHE A 85 14.29 17.75 -8.11
CA PHE A 85 12.94 18.26 -8.26
C PHE A 85 12.26 18.43 -6.89
N MET A 86 12.34 17.41 -6.02
CA MET A 86 11.72 17.45 -4.69
C MET A 86 12.33 18.55 -3.79
N ARG A 87 13.66 18.71 -3.81
CA ARG A 87 14.33 19.80 -3.08
C ARG A 87 13.86 21.17 -3.54
N LYS A 88 13.78 21.37 -4.87
CA LYS A 88 13.27 22.63 -5.44
C LYS A 88 11.80 22.88 -5.09
N ALA A 89 10.98 21.83 -5.07
CA ALA A 89 9.59 21.90 -4.65
C ALA A 89 9.49 22.31 -3.17
N ARG A 90 10.34 21.72 -2.32
CA ARG A 90 10.38 22.06 -0.89
C ARG A 90 10.82 23.50 -0.62
N GLU A 91 11.83 23.99 -1.33
CA GLU A 91 12.25 25.41 -1.26
C GLU A 91 11.13 26.35 -1.70
N GLY A 92 10.44 26.00 -2.80
CA GLY A 92 9.32 26.78 -3.30
C GLY A 92 8.14 26.84 -2.30
N LEU A 93 7.90 25.77 -1.55
CA LEU A 93 6.86 25.71 -0.51
C LEU A 93 7.12 26.70 0.63
N ASN A 94 8.39 27.01 0.94
CA ASN A 94 8.75 27.98 1.99
C ASN A 94 8.23 29.39 1.73
N ARG A 95 7.96 29.76 0.46
CA ARG A 95 7.37 31.06 0.10
C ARG A 95 5.95 31.27 0.62
N TYR A 96 5.27 30.15 0.88
CA TYR A 96 3.91 30.13 1.42
C TYR A 96 3.89 29.87 2.92
N GLY A 97 4.98 30.03 3.63
CA GLY A 97 5.24 29.72 5.04
C GLY A 97 4.03 29.53 5.95
N PRO A 98 4.17 28.88 7.12
CA PRO A 98 3.03 28.60 7.98
C PRO A 98 2.43 29.87 8.65
N GLN A 99 3.14 31.03 8.60
CA GLN A 99 2.68 32.27 9.17
C GLN A 99 1.51 32.83 8.35
N GLY A 100 0.37 33.02 9.01
CA GLY A 100 -0.86 33.50 8.37
C GLY A 100 -1.70 32.45 7.68
N LEU A 101 -1.28 31.17 7.66
CA LEU A 101 -2.12 30.05 7.24
C LEU A 101 -2.96 29.53 8.41
N GLU A 102 -4.24 29.28 8.15
CA GLU A 102 -5.18 28.74 9.13
C GLU A 102 -5.90 27.49 8.58
N GLY A 103 -6.53 26.73 9.46
CA GLY A 103 -7.40 25.61 9.11
C GLY A 103 -6.76 24.61 8.14
N GLN A 104 -7.45 24.34 7.03
CA GLN A 104 -7.02 23.37 6.02
C GLN A 104 -5.78 23.80 5.24
N GLU A 105 -5.54 25.09 5.04
CA GLU A 105 -4.32 25.54 4.35
C GLU A 105 -3.07 25.27 5.19
N ARG A 106 -3.12 25.58 6.49
CA ARG A 106 -2.02 25.28 7.41
C ARG A 106 -1.73 23.78 7.47
N LEU A 107 -2.77 22.96 7.53
CA LEU A 107 -2.63 21.49 7.52
C LEU A 107 -2.06 21.01 6.19
N THR A 108 -2.53 21.52 5.06
CA THR A 108 -2.01 21.20 3.71
C THR A 108 -0.52 21.54 3.61
N TRP A 109 -0.10 22.71 4.10
CA TRP A 109 1.31 23.10 4.11
C TRP A 109 2.16 22.13 4.94
N ALA A 110 1.69 21.80 6.15
CA ALA A 110 2.42 20.93 7.07
C ALA A 110 2.57 19.49 6.51
N ILE A 111 1.50 18.95 5.93
CA ILE A 111 1.54 17.62 5.28
C ILE A 111 2.48 17.61 4.07
N ALA A 112 2.38 18.63 3.20
CA ALA A 112 3.26 18.73 2.04
C ALA A 112 4.73 18.89 2.44
N ALA A 113 5.01 19.72 3.44
CA ALA A 113 6.35 19.91 3.97
C ALA A 113 6.92 18.60 4.51
N TRP A 114 6.15 17.87 5.34
CA TRP A 114 6.57 16.59 5.90
C TRP A 114 6.87 15.56 4.81
N MET A 115 5.98 15.41 3.82
CA MET A 115 6.17 14.47 2.72
C MET A 115 7.45 14.75 1.91
N MET A 116 7.71 16.04 1.63
CA MET A 116 8.90 16.44 0.89
C MET A 116 10.17 16.27 1.75
N ASP A 117 10.12 16.63 3.03
CA ASP A 117 11.25 16.52 3.96
C ASP A 117 11.61 15.05 4.20
N ASP A 118 10.62 14.14 4.33
CA ASP A 118 10.86 12.71 4.46
C ASP A 118 11.51 12.13 3.20
N GLN A 119 10.99 12.41 2.01
CA GLN A 119 11.61 11.95 0.75
C GLN A 119 13.05 12.45 0.60
N ILE A 120 13.34 13.70 0.96
CA ILE A 120 14.68 14.27 0.93
C ILE A 120 15.60 13.58 1.96
N ALA A 121 15.05 13.25 3.14
CA ALA A 121 15.79 12.56 4.19
C ALA A 121 16.13 11.11 3.80
N GLN A 122 15.19 10.37 3.19
CA GLN A 122 15.44 9.02 2.67
C GLN A 122 16.47 9.02 1.54
N ALA A 123 16.42 10.02 0.66
CA ALA A 123 17.31 10.16 -0.49
C ALA A 123 18.78 10.43 -0.13
N ARG A 124 19.11 10.70 1.14
CA ARG A 124 20.52 10.74 1.60
C ARG A 124 21.19 9.37 1.57
N PHE A 125 20.41 8.31 1.60
CA PHE A 125 20.86 6.92 1.53
C PHE A 125 20.70 6.42 0.09
N GLU A 126 21.65 6.74 -0.77
CA GLU A 126 21.63 6.36 -2.20
C GLU A 126 21.42 4.85 -2.42
N ARG A 127 21.90 4.04 -1.47
CA ARG A 127 21.80 2.57 -1.45
C ARG A 127 21.13 2.10 -0.17
N GLY A 128 19.97 2.70 0.14
CA GLY A 128 19.24 2.49 1.40
C GLY A 128 18.43 1.19 1.48
N GLY A 129 18.52 0.33 0.48
CA GLY A 129 17.77 -0.93 0.44
C GLY A 129 18.09 -1.76 -0.79
N TYR A 130 17.38 -2.88 -0.93
CA TYR A 130 17.55 -3.81 -2.05
C TYR A 130 16.67 -3.40 -3.23
N ARG A 131 17.25 -3.27 -4.44
CA ARG A 131 16.52 -2.79 -5.63
C ARG A 131 15.58 -3.81 -6.25
N LEU A 132 15.89 -5.09 -6.08
CA LEU A 132 15.07 -6.20 -6.51
C LEU A 132 14.86 -7.14 -5.32
N THR A 133 13.61 -7.34 -4.97
CA THR A 133 13.18 -8.27 -3.92
C THR A 133 12.05 -9.16 -4.44
N GLN A 134 11.64 -10.14 -3.65
CA GLN A 134 10.46 -10.95 -3.97
C GLN A 134 9.13 -10.17 -3.97
N LEU A 135 9.13 -8.95 -3.45
CA LEU A 135 7.93 -8.10 -3.30
C LEU A 135 7.96 -6.87 -4.19
N ASP A 136 9.14 -6.39 -4.53
CA ASP A 136 9.31 -5.08 -5.15
C ASP A 136 10.44 -5.07 -6.17
N GLY A 137 10.39 -4.05 -7.04
CA GLY A 137 11.35 -3.83 -8.11
C GLY A 137 10.74 -4.05 -9.50
N VAL A 138 11.51 -3.67 -10.51
CA VAL A 138 11.05 -3.65 -11.91
C VAL A 138 10.61 -5.02 -12.44
N THR A 139 11.15 -6.10 -11.88
CA THR A 139 10.82 -7.48 -12.24
C THR A 139 9.46 -7.94 -11.72
N VAL A 140 8.90 -7.27 -10.74
CA VAL A 140 7.56 -7.51 -10.17
C VAL A 140 6.57 -6.48 -10.69
N GLN A 141 6.92 -5.20 -10.60
CA GLN A 141 6.00 -4.09 -10.87
C GLN A 141 5.69 -3.93 -12.37
N LEU A 142 6.67 -4.06 -13.28
CA LEU A 142 6.43 -3.81 -14.70
C LEU A 142 5.60 -4.91 -15.38
N PRO A 143 5.79 -6.21 -15.11
CA PRO A 143 4.85 -7.22 -15.61
C PRO A 143 3.41 -6.96 -15.16
N GLN A 144 3.19 -6.70 -13.88
CA GLN A 144 1.87 -6.38 -13.34
C GLN A 144 1.28 -5.10 -13.97
N PHE A 145 2.07 -4.04 -14.11
CA PHE A 145 1.64 -2.81 -14.75
C PHE A 145 1.21 -3.05 -16.21
N LEU A 146 1.97 -3.84 -16.97
CA LEU A 146 1.66 -4.15 -18.36
C LEU A 146 0.40 -5.02 -18.51
N THR A 147 0.19 -5.99 -17.61
CA THR A 147 -0.96 -6.89 -17.68
C THR A 147 -2.25 -6.27 -17.15
N ASP A 148 -2.18 -5.50 -16.06
CA ASP A 148 -3.36 -5.10 -15.30
C ASP A 148 -3.73 -3.62 -15.45
N VAL A 149 -2.75 -2.74 -15.70
CA VAL A 149 -2.95 -1.29 -15.68
C VAL A 149 -2.90 -0.67 -17.08
N HIS A 150 -1.95 -1.07 -17.93
CA HIS A 150 -1.82 -0.50 -19.28
C HIS A 150 -3.10 -0.69 -20.10
N PRO A 151 -3.75 0.38 -20.62
CA PRO A 151 -5.01 0.26 -21.33
C PRO A 151 -4.83 -0.27 -22.76
N ILE A 152 -5.65 -1.25 -23.15
CA ILE A 152 -5.76 -1.75 -24.53
C ILE A 152 -7.21 -1.60 -24.97
N ARG A 153 -7.56 -0.42 -25.50
CA ARG A 153 -8.90 -0.06 -25.97
C ARG A 153 -8.95 0.20 -27.47
N SER A 154 -7.79 0.16 -28.13
CA SER A 154 -7.63 0.47 -29.55
C SER A 154 -6.37 -0.18 -30.12
N HIS A 155 -6.24 -0.21 -31.46
CA HIS A 155 -5.00 -0.62 -32.12
C HIS A 155 -3.79 0.24 -31.66
N ARG A 156 -3.99 1.54 -31.44
CA ARG A 156 -2.96 2.46 -30.92
C ARG A 156 -2.55 2.09 -29.50
N GLY A 157 -3.49 1.74 -28.63
CA GLY A 157 -3.20 1.25 -27.28
C GLY A 157 -2.32 0.00 -27.29
N ALA A 158 -2.62 -0.95 -28.18
CA ALA A 158 -1.80 -2.14 -28.37
C ALA A 158 -0.39 -1.84 -28.91
N GLN A 159 -0.27 -0.89 -29.84
CA GLN A 159 1.06 -0.46 -30.30
C GLN A 159 1.89 0.20 -29.19
N ARG A 160 1.25 0.96 -28.30
CA ARG A 160 1.90 1.54 -27.12
C ARG A 160 2.33 0.47 -26.13
N TYR A 161 1.52 -0.58 -25.97
CA TYR A 161 1.91 -1.76 -25.19
C TYR A 161 3.22 -2.35 -25.70
N LEU A 162 3.35 -2.55 -27.03
CA LEU A 162 4.58 -3.09 -27.62
C LEU A 162 5.79 -2.21 -27.36
N LYS A 163 5.65 -0.89 -27.46
CA LYS A 163 6.75 0.04 -27.14
C LYS A 163 7.17 -0.02 -25.67
N ARG A 164 6.19 -0.12 -24.76
CA ARG A 164 6.49 -0.32 -23.34
C ARG A 164 7.15 -1.66 -23.07
N LEU A 165 6.73 -2.72 -23.75
CA LEU A 165 7.37 -4.03 -23.67
C LEU A 165 8.82 -3.99 -24.17
N GLU A 166 9.10 -3.22 -25.21
CA GLU A 166 10.46 -2.98 -25.70
C GLU A 166 11.31 -2.20 -24.68
N ALA A 167 10.77 -1.08 -24.16
CA ALA A 167 11.41 -0.28 -23.11
C ALA A 167 11.65 -1.08 -21.82
N PHE A 168 10.80 -2.06 -21.50
CA PHE A 168 11.02 -2.95 -20.36
C PHE A 168 12.34 -3.72 -20.48
N GLY A 169 12.71 -4.16 -21.70
CA GLY A 169 14.03 -4.78 -21.94
C GLY A 169 15.18 -3.86 -21.56
N ASP A 170 15.09 -2.55 -21.87
CA ASP A 170 16.11 -1.57 -21.51
C ASP A 170 16.18 -1.34 -20.00
N ILE A 171 15.03 -1.29 -19.34
CA ILE A 171 14.94 -1.16 -17.87
C ILE A 171 15.56 -2.36 -17.16
N LEU A 172 15.42 -3.59 -17.69
CA LEU A 172 16.06 -4.77 -17.13
C LEU A 172 17.61 -4.69 -17.21
N GLN A 173 18.15 -4.11 -18.28
CA GLN A 173 19.58 -3.86 -18.38
C GLN A 173 20.05 -2.82 -17.37
N GLN A 174 19.30 -1.72 -17.19
CA GLN A 174 19.56 -0.72 -16.16
C GLN A 174 19.50 -1.33 -14.76
N ALA A 175 18.54 -2.19 -14.49
CA ALA A 175 18.42 -2.90 -13.22
C ALA A 175 19.63 -3.84 -12.98
N HIS A 176 20.06 -4.59 -14.00
CA HIS A 176 21.25 -5.42 -13.92
C HIS A 176 22.49 -4.59 -13.56
N GLN A 177 22.69 -3.45 -14.21
CA GLN A 177 23.80 -2.55 -13.92
C GLN A 177 23.74 -2.05 -12.47
N ARG A 178 22.59 -1.53 -12.02
CA ARG A 178 22.43 -0.93 -10.69
C ARG A 178 22.55 -1.95 -9.55
N VAL A 179 22.02 -3.15 -9.72
CA VAL A 179 22.20 -4.24 -8.75
C VAL A 179 23.68 -4.66 -8.69
N GLY A 180 24.38 -4.67 -9.83
CA GLY A 180 25.82 -4.90 -9.87
C GLY A 180 26.62 -3.83 -9.12
N GLU A 181 26.29 -2.56 -9.31
CA GLU A 181 26.90 -1.43 -8.59
C GLU A 181 26.62 -1.52 -7.07
N ASP A 182 25.41 -1.88 -6.67
CA ASP A 182 25.04 -2.06 -5.25
C ASP A 182 25.87 -3.20 -4.61
N ARG A 183 26.01 -4.34 -5.31
CA ARG A 183 26.89 -5.45 -4.91
C ARG A 183 28.32 -4.97 -4.65
N ASP A 184 28.87 -4.21 -5.58
CA ASP A 184 30.27 -3.72 -5.52
C ASP A 184 30.47 -2.73 -4.35
N HIS A 185 29.39 -2.16 -3.82
CA HIS A 185 29.37 -1.30 -2.62
C HIS A 185 28.90 -2.02 -1.36
N GLY A 186 28.79 -3.35 -1.38
CA GLY A 186 28.45 -4.15 -0.20
C GLY A 186 26.96 -4.21 0.15
N VAL A 187 26.08 -3.79 -0.76
CA VAL A 187 24.63 -3.93 -0.58
C VAL A 187 24.19 -5.27 -1.15
N LEU A 188 24.18 -6.28 -0.28
CA LEU A 188 23.84 -7.67 -0.62
C LEU A 188 22.60 -8.10 0.16
N PRO A 189 21.52 -8.55 -0.50
CA PRO A 189 20.38 -9.16 0.19
C PRO A 189 20.81 -10.46 0.89
N PRO A 190 20.11 -10.89 1.95
CA PRO A 190 20.30 -12.23 2.52
C PRO A 190 20.10 -13.34 1.48
N ASP A 191 20.78 -14.47 1.68
CA ASP A 191 20.76 -15.59 0.72
C ASP A 191 19.35 -16.14 0.47
N PHE A 192 18.50 -16.22 1.49
CA PHE A 192 17.11 -16.65 1.33
C PHE A 192 16.27 -15.67 0.49
N ILE A 193 16.54 -14.35 0.57
CA ILE A 193 15.90 -13.34 -0.31
C ILE A 193 16.40 -13.51 -1.76
N VAL A 194 17.72 -13.67 -1.94
CA VAL A 194 18.28 -13.92 -3.28
C VAL A 194 17.67 -15.19 -3.91
N ARG A 195 17.44 -16.25 -3.11
CA ARG A 195 16.78 -17.48 -3.57
C ARG A 195 15.34 -17.20 -4.02
N ARG A 196 14.55 -16.43 -3.24
CA ARG A 196 13.17 -16.06 -3.62
C ARG A 196 13.13 -15.28 -4.94
N VAL A 197 14.03 -14.31 -5.10
CA VAL A 197 14.16 -13.56 -6.36
C VAL A 197 14.51 -14.50 -7.50
N LEU A 198 15.49 -15.42 -7.32
CA LEU A 198 15.86 -16.40 -8.33
C LEU A 198 14.70 -17.33 -8.72
N GLU A 199 13.91 -17.78 -7.74
CA GLU A 199 12.71 -18.61 -7.99
C GLU A 199 11.73 -17.86 -8.91
N GLN A 200 11.43 -16.58 -8.62
CA GLN A 200 10.53 -15.75 -9.43
C GLN A 200 11.09 -15.48 -10.83
N LEU A 201 12.38 -15.09 -10.94
CA LEU A 201 13.01 -14.83 -12.23
C LEU A 201 13.03 -16.09 -13.11
N ARG A 202 13.31 -17.26 -12.54
CA ARG A 202 13.31 -18.53 -13.24
C ARG A 202 11.89 -18.96 -13.66
N ALA A 203 10.90 -18.80 -12.79
CA ALA A 203 9.51 -19.04 -13.13
C ALA A 203 9.04 -18.16 -14.29
N PHE A 204 9.44 -16.88 -14.31
CA PHE A 204 9.09 -15.95 -15.38
C PHE A 204 9.64 -16.39 -16.74
N VAL A 205 10.88 -16.88 -16.81
CA VAL A 205 11.50 -17.32 -18.08
C VAL A 205 11.17 -18.75 -18.49
N ALA A 206 10.47 -19.52 -17.63
CA ALA A 206 10.16 -20.91 -17.88
C ALA A 206 8.97 -21.09 -18.86
N ALA A 207 8.10 -20.09 -18.97
CA ALA A 207 6.96 -20.18 -19.88
C ALA A 207 7.40 -20.07 -21.34
N GLU A 208 6.81 -20.89 -22.21
CA GLU A 208 6.98 -20.76 -23.66
C GLU A 208 6.52 -19.36 -24.10
N PRO A 209 7.27 -18.65 -24.95
CA PRO A 209 6.99 -17.26 -25.29
C PRO A 209 5.56 -17.01 -25.79
N ALA A 210 4.99 -17.93 -26.57
CA ALA A 210 3.61 -17.80 -27.05
C ALA A 210 2.55 -17.95 -25.94
N GLN A 211 2.89 -18.60 -24.83
CA GLN A 211 2.03 -18.81 -23.66
C GLN A 211 2.38 -17.87 -22.49
N HIS A 212 3.36 -17.01 -22.68
CA HIS A 212 3.79 -16.10 -21.64
C HIS A 212 2.72 -15.04 -21.33
N VAL A 213 2.53 -14.70 -20.03
CA VAL A 213 1.47 -13.81 -19.57
C VAL A 213 1.48 -12.44 -20.26
N LEU A 214 2.65 -11.90 -20.60
CA LEU A 214 2.76 -10.63 -21.35
C LEU A 214 2.25 -10.73 -22.80
N VAL A 215 2.20 -11.92 -23.38
CA VAL A 215 1.64 -12.16 -24.73
C VAL A 215 0.17 -12.52 -24.63
N THR A 216 -0.18 -13.47 -23.77
CA THR A 216 -1.58 -13.95 -23.63
C THR A 216 -2.51 -12.88 -23.08
N SER A 217 -2.07 -12.05 -22.13
CA SER A 217 -2.84 -10.90 -21.63
C SER A 217 -3.14 -9.88 -22.74
N LEU A 218 -2.18 -9.59 -23.64
CA LEU A 218 -2.44 -8.76 -24.81
C LEU A 218 -3.48 -9.41 -25.73
N GLN A 219 -3.31 -10.70 -26.05
CA GLN A 219 -4.24 -11.46 -26.90
C GLN A 219 -5.67 -11.44 -26.37
N ASP A 220 -5.83 -11.71 -25.08
CA ASP A 220 -7.15 -11.76 -24.44
C ASP A 220 -7.84 -10.40 -24.43
N ARG A 221 -7.11 -9.35 -24.11
CA ARG A 221 -7.66 -7.99 -24.11
C ARG A 221 -7.99 -7.47 -25.51
N LEU A 222 -7.24 -7.88 -26.55
CA LEU A 222 -7.53 -7.54 -27.94
C LEU A 222 -8.84 -8.15 -28.44
N LYS A 223 -9.31 -9.29 -27.89
CA LYS A 223 -10.62 -9.88 -28.23
C LYS A 223 -11.80 -8.97 -27.92
N ALA A 224 -11.65 -8.06 -26.94
CA ALA A 224 -12.67 -7.10 -26.54
C ALA A 224 -12.58 -5.76 -27.29
N VAL A 225 -11.69 -5.63 -28.31
CA VAL A 225 -11.46 -4.37 -29.04
C VAL A 225 -12.02 -4.48 -30.46
N ASP A 226 -13.25 -4.04 -30.67
CA ASP A 226 -13.96 -4.14 -31.95
C ASP A 226 -13.21 -3.50 -33.15
N SER A 227 -12.39 -2.47 -32.87
CA SER A 227 -11.61 -1.76 -33.92
C SER A 227 -10.35 -2.50 -34.38
N VAL A 228 -10.05 -3.69 -33.82
CA VAL A 228 -8.88 -4.50 -34.20
C VAL A 228 -9.33 -5.80 -34.83
N SER A 229 -8.98 -5.98 -36.12
CA SER A 229 -9.28 -7.23 -36.81
C SER A 229 -8.46 -8.42 -36.27
N ALA A 230 -8.95 -9.63 -36.51
CA ALA A 230 -8.23 -10.85 -36.11
C ALA A 230 -6.80 -10.93 -36.69
N THR A 231 -6.61 -10.45 -37.93
CA THR A 231 -5.29 -10.39 -38.57
C THR A 231 -4.36 -9.39 -37.85
N GLN A 232 -4.87 -8.23 -37.48
CA GLN A 232 -4.11 -7.22 -36.74
C GLN A 232 -3.77 -7.72 -35.33
N ALA A 233 -4.73 -8.39 -34.64
CA ALA A 233 -4.49 -8.97 -33.32
C ALA A 233 -3.40 -10.05 -33.37
N ALA A 234 -3.42 -10.92 -34.40
CA ALA A 234 -2.39 -11.94 -34.60
C ALA A 234 -1.01 -11.32 -34.88
N GLU A 235 -0.96 -10.22 -35.64
CA GLU A 235 0.29 -9.49 -35.92
C GLU A 235 0.86 -8.84 -34.66
N LEU A 236 0.05 -8.13 -33.89
CA LEU A 236 0.44 -7.50 -32.62
C LEU A 236 0.95 -8.56 -31.63
N SER A 237 0.30 -9.72 -31.56
CA SER A 237 0.72 -10.83 -30.71
C SER A 237 2.08 -11.42 -31.11
N ARG A 238 2.32 -11.58 -32.42
CA ARG A 238 3.64 -12.01 -32.93
C ARG A 238 4.74 -11.00 -32.63
N GLN A 239 4.44 -9.71 -32.75
CA GLN A 239 5.39 -8.64 -32.37
C GLN A 239 5.69 -8.66 -30.88
N ALA A 240 4.67 -8.82 -30.02
CA ALA A 240 4.85 -8.95 -28.59
C ALA A 240 5.75 -10.14 -28.24
N GLN A 241 5.50 -11.29 -28.87
CA GLN A 241 6.32 -12.48 -28.69
C GLN A 241 7.77 -12.23 -29.11
N ALA A 242 8.00 -11.63 -30.28
CA ALA A 242 9.34 -11.32 -30.76
C ALA A 242 10.09 -10.35 -29.81
N ILE A 243 9.43 -9.31 -29.31
CA ILE A 243 10.01 -8.37 -28.35
C ILE A 243 10.33 -9.09 -27.02
N LEU A 244 9.41 -9.92 -26.53
CA LEU A 244 9.63 -10.74 -25.34
C LEU A 244 10.90 -11.60 -25.47
N GLU A 245 11.02 -12.35 -26.58
CA GLU A 245 12.16 -13.23 -26.86
C GLU A 245 13.49 -12.48 -27.02
N GLN A 246 13.47 -11.33 -27.70
CA GLN A 246 14.70 -10.62 -28.09
C GLN A 246 15.15 -9.59 -27.07
N ARG A 247 14.25 -9.06 -26.22
CA ARG A 247 14.56 -7.94 -25.33
C ARG A 247 14.32 -8.29 -23.85
N VAL A 248 13.17 -8.86 -23.51
CA VAL A 248 12.77 -9.05 -22.12
C VAL A 248 13.41 -10.31 -21.52
N LEU A 249 13.25 -11.47 -22.15
CA LEU A 249 13.80 -12.73 -21.63
C LEU A 249 15.35 -12.71 -21.52
N PRO A 250 16.13 -12.11 -22.44
CA PRO A 250 17.56 -11.95 -22.26
C PRO A 250 17.91 -11.12 -21.01
N GLY A 251 17.16 -10.04 -20.73
CA GLY A 251 17.36 -9.23 -19.54
C GLY A 251 17.12 -10.04 -18.24
N TYR A 252 16.06 -10.82 -18.19
CA TYR A 252 15.81 -11.73 -17.06
C TYR A 252 16.92 -12.78 -16.89
N ARG A 253 17.44 -13.36 -17.99
CA ARG A 253 18.55 -14.33 -17.91
C ARG A 253 19.83 -13.68 -17.37
N GLN A 254 20.11 -12.41 -17.73
CA GLN A 254 21.23 -11.66 -17.15
C GLN A 254 21.05 -11.42 -15.65
N LEU A 255 19.84 -11.06 -15.21
CA LEU A 255 19.51 -10.92 -13.79
C LEU A 255 19.62 -12.26 -13.04
N ILE A 256 19.22 -13.38 -13.64
CA ILE A 256 19.41 -14.73 -13.05
C ILE A 256 20.91 -14.97 -12.82
N ALA A 257 21.75 -14.80 -13.84
CA ALA A 257 23.19 -15.00 -13.73
C ALA A 257 23.82 -14.09 -12.64
N LEU A 258 23.38 -12.83 -12.55
CA LEU A 258 23.81 -11.91 -11.52
C LEU A 258 23.42 -12.40 -10.12
N HIS A 259 22.15 -12.80 -9.90
CA HIS A 259 21.69 -13.28 -8.60
C HIS A 259 22.33 -14.62 -8.20
N GLU A 260 22.66 -15.51 -9.16
CA GLU A 260 23.47 -16.70 -8.89
C GLU A 260 24.88 -16.36 -8.43
N ALA A 261 25.45 -15.28 -8.94
CA ALA A 261 26.74 -14.77 -8.46
C ALA A 261 26.62 -14.10 -7.07
N LEU A 262 25.54 -13.34 -6.81
CA LEU A 262 25.24 -12.77 -5.50
C LEU A 262 25.11 -13.86 -4.43
N LEU A 263 24.41 -14.96 -4.74
CA LEU A 263 24.19 -16.08 -3.82
C LEU A 263 25.50 -16.70 -3.30
N LYS A 264 26.58 -16.59 -4.05
CA LYS A 264 27.92 -17.07 -3.63
C LYS A 264 28.66 -16.10 -2.72
N GLN A 265 28.19 -14.85 -2.60
CA GLN A 265 28.85 -13.76 -1.88
C GLN A 265 28.08 -13.30 -0.65
N THR A 266 26.84 -13.72 -0.51
CA THR A 266 25.94 -13.33 0.58
C THR A 266 25.87 -14.39 1.67
N ASP A 267 25.29 -14.04 2.81
CA ASP A 267 25.01 -14.91 3.95
C ASP A 267 23.56 -14.77 4.42
N SER A 268 23.17 -15.50 5.48
CA SER A 268 21.79 -15.55 6.00
C SER A 268 21.47 -14.47 7.04
N ARG A 269 22.34 -13.48 7.29
CA ARG A 269 22.04 -12.39 8.23
C ARG A 269 20.86 -11.59 7.72
N ALA A 270 19.79 -11.49 8.53
CA ALA A 270 18.52 -10.91 8.10
C ALA A 270 18.45 -9.39 8.27
N GLY A 271 19.14 -8.84 9.27
CA GLY A 271 19.05 -7.42 9.62
C GLY A 271 19.65 -6.48 8.57
N ILE A 272 19.06 -5.31 8.39
CA ILE A 272 19.54 -4.27 7.46
C ILE A 272 20.94 -3.74 7.85
N GLU A 273 21.37 -3.94 9.07
CA GLU A 273 22.72 -3.58 9.54
C GLU A 273 23.86 -4.27 8.77
N ARG A 274 23.53 -5.29 7.98
CA ARG A 274 24.49 -5.96 7.08
C ARG A 274 24.99 -5.11 5.92
N ILE A 275 24.25 -4.04 5.57
CA ILE A 275 24.64 -3.10 4.51
C ILE A 275 25.27 -1.83 5.09
N PRO A 276 26.05 -1.06 4.31
CA PRO A 276 26.61 0.20 4.77
C PRO A 276 25.53 1.16 5.28
N GLN A 277 25.76 1.83 6.39
CA GLN A 277 24.83 2.73 7.06
C GLN A 277 23.48 2.07 7.49
N GLY A 278 23.42 0.75 7.59
CA GLY A 278 22.18 0.02 7.85
C GLY A 278 21.44 0.46 9.11
N ARG A 279 22.13 0.84 10.18
CA ARG A 279 21.51 1.36 11.41
C ARG A 279 20.84 2.71 11.22
N GLU A 280 21.50 3.61 10.49
CA GLU A 280 20.97 4.94 10.15
C GLU A 280 19.80 4.82 9.18
N ILE A 281 19.88 3.90 8.22
CA ILE A 281 18.80 3.57 7.29
C ILE A 281 17.59 3.05 8.07
N TYR A 282 17.79 2.14 9.02
CA TYR A 282 16.71 1.60 9.84
C TYR A 282 16.04 2.68 10.70
N ALA A 283 16.83 3.53 11.34
CA ALA A 283 16.28 4.65 12.12
C ALA A 283 15.45 5.61 11.26
N ALA A 284 15.91 5.91 10.04
CA ALA A 284 15.17 6.74 9.09
C ALA A 284 13.90 6.03 8.60
N ALA A 285 13.95 4.73 8.35
CA ALA A 285 12.79 3.93 7.94
C ALA A 285 11.72 3.88 9.05
N LEU A 286 12.12 3.68 10.31
CA LEU A 286 11.19 3.76 11.45
C LEU A 286 10.51 5.13 11.53
N ALA A 287 11.26 6.22 11.45
CA ALA A 287 10.71 7.57 11.49
C ALA A 287 9.74 7.83 10.32
N SER A 288 10.05 7.38 9.12
CA SER A 288 9.22 7.50 7.93
C SER A 288 7.91 6.70 8.06
N HIS A 289 8.01 5.41 8.37
CA HIS A 289 6.85 4.53 8.42
C HIS A 289 5.94 4.79 9.61
N THR A 290 6.50 5.07 10.79
CA THR A 290 5.71 5.36 12.00
C THR A 290 5.28 6.83 12.09
N THR A 291 5.95 7.72 11.36
CA THR A 291 5.79 9.18 11.46
C THR A 291 5.98 9.72 12.89
N THR A 292 6.85 9.05 13.67
CA THR A 292 7.17 9.40 15.08
C THR A 292 8.67 9.42 15.30
N GLY A 293 9.08 9.97 16.45
CA GLY A 293 10.47 9.96 16.90
C GLY A 293 10.85 8.73 17.77
N LEU A 294 10.03 7.67 17.78
CA LEU A 294 10.31 6.49 18.59
C LEU A 294 11.56 5.75 18.09
N SER A 295 12.43 5.38 19.01
CA SER A 295 13.60 4.55 18.71
C SER A 295 13.22 3.07 18.52
N ALA A 296 14.11 2.28 17.93
CA ALA A 296 13.94 0.83 17.83
C ALA A 296 13.75 0.17 19.21
N GLU A 297 14.44 0.67 20.26
CA GLU A 297 14.31 0.16 21.63
C GLU A 297 12.94 0.48 22.24
N ASP A 298 12.44 1.70 22.03
CA ASP A 298 11.09 2.09 22.48
C ASP A 298 10.03 1.20 21.84
N ILE A 299 10.12 0.98 20.51
CA ILE A 299 9.20 0.16 19.72
C ILE A 299 9.28 -1.31 20.17
N HIS A 300 10.49 -1.85 20.37
CA HIS A 300 10.67 -3.22 20.84
C HIS A 300 10.02 -3.45 22.22
N SER A 301 10.34 -2.56 23.16
CA SER A 301 9.78 -2.60 24.53
C SER A 301 8.26 -2.45 24.52
N LEU A 302 7.72 -1.58 23.66
CA LEU A 302 6.27 -1.43 23.44
C LEU A 302 5.66 -2.74 22.94
N GLY A 303 6.30 -3.37 21.94
CA GLY A 303 5.87 -4.65 21.38
C GLY A 303 5.79 -5.76 22.44
N LEU A 304 6.83 -5.91 23.25
CA LEU A 304 6.85 -6.92 24.33
C LEU A 304 5.70 -6.75 25.32
N ARG A 305 5.43 -5.51 25.77
CA ARG A 305 4.31 -5.22 26.69
C ARG A 305 2.95 -5.56 26.05
N GLU A 306 2.75 -5.19 24.79
CA GLU A 306 1.49 -5.46 24.09
C GLU A 306 1.28 -6.96 23.82
N VAL A 307 2.33 -7.70 23.47
CA VAL A 307 2.27 -9.15 23.31
C VAL A 307 1.82 -9.83 24.61
N GLU A 308 2.42 -9.49 25.76
CA GLU A 308 2.02 -10.10 27.02
C GLU A 308 0.58 -9.73 27.44
N ARG A 309 0.17 -8.47 27.24
CA ARG A 309 -1.20 -8.04 27.49
C ARG A 309 -2.22 -8.83 26.66
N LEU A 310 -1.99 -8.91 25.35
CA LEU A 310 -2.89 -9.59 24.42
C LEU A 310 -2.93 -11.09 24.66
N LYS A 311 -1.80 -11.69 24.96
CA LYS A 311 -1.70 -13.11 25.32
C LYS A 311 -2.58 -13.46 26.53
N ALA A 312 -2.58 -12.61 27.56
CA ALA A 312 -3.42 -12.81 28.73
C ALA A 312 -4.92 -12.79 28.35
N GLU A 313 -5.35 -11.78 27.57
CA GLU A 313 -6.73 -11.66 27.12
C GLU A 313 -7.16 -12.86 26.22
N MET A 314 -6.30 -13.32 25.32
CA MET A 314 -6.57 -14.50 24.47
C MET A 314 -6.69 -15.78 25.29
N VAL A 315 -5.80 -15.98 26.27
CA VAL A 315 -5.82 -17.14 27.18
C VAL A 315 -7.13 -17.19 27.97
N ASP A 316 -7.59 -16.06 28.50
CA ASP A 316 -8.83 -15.98 29.26
C ASP A 316 -10.07 -16.35 28.43
N ILE A 317 -10.14 -15.92 27.15
CA ILE A 317 -11.22 -16.33 26.24
C ILE A 317 -11.13 -17.83 25.96
N LEU A 318 -9.95 -18.35 25.63
CA LEU A 318 -9.76 -19.78 25.36
C LEU A 318 -10.14 -20.65 26.56
N ASP A 319 -9.83 -20.22 27.80
CA ASP A 319 -10.22 -20.92 29.02
C ASP A 319 -11.75 -20.90 29.19
N ALA A 320 -12.37 -19.74 29.01
CA ALA A 320 -13.82 -19.60 29.12
C ALA A 320 -14.60 -20.44 28.06
N GLN A 321 -13.99 -20.68 26.90
CA GLN A 321 -14.55 -21.49 25.85
C GLN A 321 -14.16 -22.98 25.93
N GLY A 322 -13.38 -23.38 26.94
CA GLY A 322 -12.94 -24.78 27.11
C GLY A 322 -12.00 -25.29 26.01
N ILE A 323 -11.26 -24.40 25.35
CA ILE A 323 -10.37 -24.75 24.23
C ILE A 323 -8.97 -25.01 24.77
N GLY A 324 -8.56 -26.27 24.75
CA GLY A 324 -7.29 -26.72 25.29
C GLY A 324 -7.14 -26.51 26.79
N ARG A 325 -5.93 -26.67 27.31
CA ARG A 325 -5.59 -26.42 28.72
C ARG A 325 -4.73 -25.17 28.85
N ARG A 326 -4.87 -24.41 29.94
CA ARG A 326 -4.09 -23.18 30.20
C ARG A 326 -2.57 -23.38 30.15
N SER A 327 -2.11 -24.60 30.48
CA SER A 327 -0.69 -24.96 30.41
C SER A 327 -0.15 -25.24 29.01
N GLN A 328 -1.02 -25.34 28.01
CA GLN A 328 -0.61 -25.58 26.62
C GLN A 328 -0.17 -24.27 25.96
N PRO A 329 0.81 -24.31 25.05
CA PRO A 329 1.17 -23.18 24.22
C PRO A 329 -0.02 -22.60 23.46
N LEU A 330 -0.10 -21.27 23.32
CA LEU A 330 -1.18 -20.57 22.63
C LEU A 330 -1.40 -21.12 21.20
N ALA A 331 -0.31 -21.33 20.46
CA ALA A 331 -0.37 -21.88 19.10
C ALA A 331 -1.06 -23.26 19.03
N GLN A 332 -0.85 -24.11 20.00
CA GLN A 332 -1.52 -25.43 20.05
C GLN A 332 -3.03 -25.27 20.30
N ARG A 333 -3.41 -24.38 21.19
CA ARG A 333 -4.84 -24.08 21.50
C ARG A 333 -5.55 -23.49 20.28
N ILE A 334 -4.92 -22.60 19.55
CA ILE A 334 -5.45 -22.06 18.29
C ILE A 334 -5.61 -23.18 17.25
N ALA A 335 -4.64 -24.07 17.14
CA ALA A 335 -4.75 -25.22 16.25
C ALA A 335 -5.89 -26.19 16.64
N GLU A 336 -6.18 -26.36 17.94
CA GLU A 336 -7.34 -27.11 18.42
C GLU A 336 -8.65 -26.42 18.05
N LEU A 337 -8.73 -25.10 18.20
CA LEU A 337 -9.90 -24.31 17.78
C LEU A 337 -10.20 -24.51 16.28
N ASN A 338 -9.18 -24.41 15.42
CA ASN A 338 -9.35 -24.54 13.98
C ASN A 338 -9.86 -25.93 13.56
N ARG A 339 -9.64 -26.97 14.39
CA ARG A 339 -10.17 -28.33 14.14
C ARG A 339 -11.61 -28.51 14.62
N GLN A 340 -12.18 -27.57 15.36
CA GLN A 340 -13.56 -27.70 15.81
C GLN A 340 -14.54 -27.60 14.63
N PRO A 341 -15.65 -28.35 14.66
CA PRO A 341 -16.66 -28.28 13.61
C PRO A 341 -17.17 -26.85 13.39
N GLY A 342 -17.31 -26.46 12.14
CA GLY A 342 -17.85 -25.15 11.75
C GLY A 342 -16.86 -23.98 11.76
N GLN A 343 -15.61 -24.18 12.19
CA GLN A 343 -14.61 -23.11 12.16
C GLN A 343 -14.00 -22.88 10.78
N ILE A 344 -13.98 -23.90 9.93
CA ILE A 344 -13.48 -23.81 8.55
C ILE A 344 -14.64 -23.97 7.57
N PHE A 345 -14.74 -23.07 6.60
CA PHE A 345 -15.67 -23.27 5.48
C PHE A 345 -15.15 -24.36 4.55
N PRO A 346 -16.05 -25.18 3.93
CA PRO A 346 -15.61 -26.17 2.96
C PRO A 346 -14.82 -25.54 1.82
N ASN A 347 -13.70 -26.15 1.43
CA ASN A 347 -12.87 -25.65 0.32
C ASN A 347 -13.46 -26.05 -1.05
N THR A 348 -14.69 -25.60 -1.28
CA THR A 348 -15.50 -25.78 -2.50
C THR A 348 -16.05 -24.41 -2.93
N ASP A 349 -16.54 -24.30 -4.16
CA ASP A 349 -17.11 -23.03 -4.64
C ASP A 349 -18.33 -22.60 -3.81
N ALA A 350 -19.14 -23.56 -3.36
CA ALA A 350 -20.25 -23.27 -2.44
C ALA A 350 -19.75 -22.77 -1.08
N GLY A 351 -18.67 -23.34 -0.54
CA GLY A 351 -18.07 -22.88 0.72
C GLY A 351 -17.42 -21.50 0.58
N ARG A 352 -16.74 -21.21 -0.54
CA ARG A 352 -16.20 -19.89 -0.86
C ARG A 352 -17.31 -18.83 -0.97
N ALA A 353 -18.40 -19.17 -1.66
CA ALA A 353 -19.58 -18.29 -1.74
C ALA A 353 -20.21 -18.03 -0.37
N ALA A 354 -20.31 -19.07 0.47
CA ALA A 354 -20.80 -18.94 1.84
C ALA A 354 -19.91 -18.05 2.71
N MET A 355 -18.57 -18.09 2.52
CA MET A 355 -17.63 -17.19 3.21
C MET A 355 -17.84 -15.74 2.78
N ILE A 356 -17.97 -15.46 1.48
CA ILE A 356 -18.27 -14.10 0.98
C ILE A 356 -19.60 -13.60 1.55
N ALA A 357 -20.64 -14.42 1.54
CA ALA A 357 -21.93 -14.07 2.11
C ALA A 357 -21.83 -13.78 3.62
N HIS A 358 -20.99 -14.52 4.35
CA HIS A 358 -20.73 -14.26 5.78
C HIS A 358 -20.05 -12.90 5.99
N LEU A 359 -19.05 -12.54 5.18
CA LEU A 359 -18.40 -11.23 5.21
C LEU A 359 -19.38 -10.10 4.88
N GLN A 360 -20.26 -10.28 3.89
CA GLN A 360 -21.31 -9.33 3.54
C GLN A 360 -22.27 -9.09 4.72
N ALA A 361 -22.69 -10.15 5.43
CA ALA A 361 -23.56 -10.02 6.61
C ALA A 361 -22.87 -9.26 7.76
N ILE A 362 -21.56 -9.44 7.95
CA ILE A 362 -20.76 -8.66 8.91
C ILE A 362 -20.73 -7.19 8.48
N HIS A 363 -20.44 -6.90 7.21
CA HIS A 363 -20.42 -5.54 6.66
C HIS A 363 -21.76 -4.83 6.87
N GLU A 364 -22.88 -5.47 6.54
CA GLU A 364 -24.21 -4.90 6.75
C GLU A 364 -24.50 -4.60 8.21
N ARG A 365 -24.07 -5.47 9.14
CA ARG A 365 -24.20 -5.23 10.58
C ARG A 365 -23.42 -4.00 11.02
N VAL A 366 -22.18 -3.84 10.53
CA VAL A 366 -21.36 -2.65 10.76
C VAL A 366 -22.04 -1.40 10.23
N MET A 367 -22.51 -1.42 8.98
CA MET A 367 -23.14 -0.26 8.34
C MET A 367 -24.45 0.17 9.04
N ARG A 368 -25.22 -0.77 9.57
CA ARG A 368 -26.40 -0.45 10.42
C ARG A 368 -26.01 0.25 11.73
N ALA A 369 -24.87 -0.10 12.31
CA ALA A 369 -24.39 0.52 13.55
C ALA A 369 -23.68 1.87 13.31
N ALA A 370 -23.03 2.04 12.17
CA ALA A 370 -22.13 3.16 11.85
C ALA A 370 -22.74 4.56 12.14
N PRO A 371 -24.01 4.89 11.83
CA PRO A 371 -24.57 6.22 12.12
C PRO A 371 -24.62 6.61 13.60
N ARG A 372 -24.48 5.65 14.51
CA ARG A 372 -24.42 5.92 15.96
C ARG A 372 -23.01 6.27 16.43
N HIS A 373 -22.00 5.93 15.63
CA HIS A 373 -20.59 6.03 16.01
C HIS A 373 -19.79 6.99 15.11
N PHE A 374 -20.38 7.46 14.01
CA PHE A 374 -19.78 8.41 13.07
C PHE A 374 -20.76 9.54 12.75
N LYS A 375 -20.29 10.78 12.71
CA LYS A 375 -21.06 11.92 12.22
C LYS A 375 -21.27 11.81 10.71
N THR A 376 -20.18 11.54 10.00
CA THR A 376 -20.18 11.33 8.55
C THR A 376 -19.91 9.87 8.24
N VAL A 377 -20.88 9.21 7.61
CA VAL A 377 -20.70 7.87 7.03
C VAL A 377 -20.36 8.06 5.55
N PRO A 378 -19.18 7.65 5.09
CA PRO A 378 -18.77 7.84 3.70
C PRO A 378 -19.74 7.15 2.73
N PRO A 379 -20.14 7.82 1.62
CA PRO A 379 -21.20 7.34 0.75
C PRO A 379 -20.77 6.27 -0.28
N HIS A 380 -19.47 6.00 -0.36
CA HIS A 380 -18.92 5.09 -1.37
C HIS A 380 -19.31 3.63 -1.05
N PRO A 381 -19.78 2.85 -2.04
CA PRO A 381 -20.09 1.44 -1.83
C PRO A 381 -18.81 0.59 -1.71
N LEU A 382 -18.93 -0.56 -1.03
CA LEU A 382 -17.89 -1.57 -0.91
C LEU A 382 -18.34 -2.86 -1.59
N GLU A 383 -17.50 -3.42 -2.45
CA GLU A 383 -17.64 -4.77 -2.98
C GLU A 383 -16.66 -5.72 -2.28
N ILE A 384 -17.12 -6.92 -1.92
CA ILE A 384 -16.29 -8.01 -1.41
C ILE A 384 -16.11 -9.01 -2.54
N VAL A 385 -14.86 -9.20 -2.98
CA VAL A 385 -14.55 -10.00 -4.16
C VAL A 385 -13.43 -11.00 -3.88
N ARG A 386 -13.48 -12.14 -4.58
CA ARG A 386 -12.40 -13.11 -4.55
C ARG A 386 -11.19 -12.57 -5.32
N VAL A 387 -9.99 -12.75 -4.77
CA VAL A 387 -8.75 -12.56 -5.54
C VAL A 387 -8.80 -13.45 -6.78
N PRO A 388 -8.52 -12.94 -7.99
CA PRO A 388 -8.50 -13.75 -9.21
C PRO A 388 -7.64 -15.01 -9.06
N GLU A 389 -8.10 -16.14 -9.57
CA GLU A 389 -7.46 -17.44 -9.31
C GLU A 389 -5.98 -17.47 -9.71
N TYR A 390 -5.64 -16.85 -10.83
CA TYR A 390 -4.25 -16.79 -11.32
C TYR A 390 -3.32 -15.92 -10.45
N GLN A 391 -3.87 -15.11 -9.54
CA GLN A 391 -3.10 -14.24 -8.63
C GLN A 391 -3.01 -14.82 -7.22
N GLN A 392 -3.83 -15.82 -6.85
CA GLN A 392 -3.97 -16.27 -5.46
C GLN A 392 -2.69 -16.81 -4.85
N ASP A 393 -1.80 -17.41 -5.64
CA ASP A 393 -0.54 -17.99 -5.16
C ASP A 393 0.43 -16.92 -4.64
N GLY A 394 0.43 -15.75 -5.26
CA GLY A 394 1.30 -14.62 -4.90
C GLY A 394 0.63 -13.55 -4.03
N SER A 395 -0.68 -13.65 -3.81
CA SER A 395 -1.43 -12.63 -3.08
C SER A 395 -1.46 -12.91 -1.56
N PRO A 396 -1.51 -11.86 -0.72
CA PRO A 396 -1.78 -12.01 0.71
C PRO A 396 -3.19 -12.61 0.95
N GLY A 397 -3.54 -12.89 2.21
CA GLY A 397 -4.85 -13.39 2.62
C GLY A 397 -6.02 -12.49 2.20
N GLY A 398 -5.78 -11.21 2.04
CA GLY A 398 -6.67 -10.22 1.45
C GLY A 398 -6.08 -8.82 1.49
N TYR A 399 -6.74 -7.89 0.77
CA TYR A 399 -6.32 -6.49 0.69
C TYR A 399 -7.48 -5.61 0.22
N TYR A 400 -7.38 -4.33 0.52
CA TYR A 400 -8.36 -3.33 0.11
C TYR A 400 -7.83 -2.44 -1.01
N ASN A 401 -8.68 -2.17 -2.01
CA ASN A 401 -8.47 -1.16 -3.05
C ASN A 401 -9.54 -0.07 -2.94
N GLY A 402 -9.11 1.17 -2.81
CA GLY A 402 -10.01 2.33 -2.70
C GLY A 402 -10.91 2.54 -3.91
N PRO A 403 -12.00 3.32 -3.76
CA PRO A 403 -12.86 3.72 -4.87
C PRO A 403 -12.09 4.61 -5.85
N ALA A 404 -12.57 4.69 -7.10
CA ALA A 404 -12.01 5.62 -8.07
C ALA A 404 -12.31 7.08 -7.67
N LEU A 405 -11.39 8.00 -8.00
CA LEU A 405 -11.55 9.44 -7.71
C LEU A 405 -12.81 10.06 -8.33
N ASP A 406 -13.24 9.55 -9.48
CA ASP A 406 -14.43 9.99 -10.21
C ASP A 406 -15.71 9.24 -9.81
N GLY A 407 -15.64 8.33 -8.83
CA GLY A 407 -16.75 7.50 -8.38
C GLY A 407 -17.16 6.37 -9.33
N SER A 408 -16.45 6.18 -10.45
CA SER A 408 -16.78 5.16 -11.47
C SER A 408 -16.59 3.73 -11.00
N ARG A 409 -15.79 3.51 -9.96
CA ARG A 409 -15.51 2.19 -9.38
C ARG A 409 -15.67 2.24 -7.86
N PRO A 410 -16.39 1.27 -7.26
CA PRO A 410 -16.50 1.15 -5.80
C PRO A 410 -15.17 0.77 -5.14
N GLY A 411 -15.09 0.93 -3.82
CA GLY A 411 -14.05 0.30 -3.03
C GLY A 411 -14.18 -1.22 -3.10
N ARG A 412 -13.05 -1.94 -3.06
CA ARG A 412 -13.06 -3.41 -3.13
C ARG A 412 -12.20 -4.02 -2.05
N PHE A 413 -12.80 -4.89 -1.26
CA PHE A 413 -12.09 -5.83 -0.41
C PHE A 413 -11.88 -7.14 -1.18
N TYR A 414 -10.63 -7.44 -1.49
CA TYR A 414 -10.21 -8.68 -2.11
C TYR A 414 -9.85 -9.69 -1.04
N ILE A 415 -10.50 -10.86 -1.03
CA ILE A 415 -10.16 -11.98 -0.15
C ILE A 415 -9.56 -13.13 -0.95
N ASN A 416 -8.43 -13.67 -0.48
CA ASN A 416 -7.79 -14.84 -1.08
C ASN A 416 -8.52 -16.11 -0.62
N LEU A 417 -9.16 -16.77 -1.55
CA LEU A 417 -9.95 -17.99 -1.32
C LEU A 417 -9.31 -19.23 -1.97
N LYS A 418 -7.98 -19.26 -2.11
CA LYS A 418 -7.25 -20.43 -2.60
C LYS A 418 -7.50 -21.62 -1.69
N ASP A 419 -7.33 -21.43 -0.38
CA ASP A 419 -7.70 -22.36 0.65
C ASP A 419 -8.55 -21.65 1.72
N THR A 420 -9.76 -22.14 1.95
CA THR A 420 -10.65 -21.58 2.96
C THR A 420 -10.14 -21.79 4.39
N ALA A 421 -9.23 -22.73 4.62
CA ALA A 421 -8.60 -22.97 5.90
C ALA A 421 -7.65 -21.84 6.34
N ASP A 422 -7.16 -21.02 5.39
CA ASP A 422 -6.33 -19.86 5.70
C ASP A 422 -7.11 -18.73 6.41
N ASN A 423 -8.46 -18.75 6.28
CA ASN A 423 -9.37 -17.76 6.86
C ASN A 423 -10.46 -18.43 7.71
N PRO A 424 -10.14 -18.91 8.94
CA PRO A 424 -11.12 -19.50 9.84
C PRO A 424 -12.26 -18.54 10.16
N ARG A 425 -13.46 -19.06 10.36
CA ARG A 425 -14.68 -18.26 10.62
C ARG A 425 -14.50 -17.23 11.73
N TRP A 426 -13.84 -17.60 12.81
CA TRP A 426 -13.64 -16.75 13.99
C TRP A 426 -12.71 -15.54 13.71
N THR A 427 -11.92 -15.53 12.64
CA THR A 427 -11.06 -14.41 12.25
C THR A 427 -11.73 -13.42 11.29
N LEU A 428 -12.81 -13.84 10.60
CA LEU A 428 -13.40 -13.09 9.49
C LEU A 428 -14.00 -11.75 9.90
N ALA A 429 -14.53 -11.63 11.13
CA ALA A 429 -15.13 -10.37 11.59
C ALA A 429 -14.07 -9.27 11.70
N SER A 430 -12.92 -9.55 12.31
CA SER A 430 -11.82 -8.60 12.40
C SER A 430 -11.27 -8.25 11.02
N PHE A 431 -11.12 -9.22 10.16
CA PHE A 431 -10.63 -9.01 8.79
C PHE A 431 -11.56 -8.11 7.98
N MET A 432 -12.90 -8.36 8.03
CA MET A 432 -13.89 -7.51 7.37
C MET A 432 -13.89 -6.07 7.90
N ILE A 433 -13.72 -5.89 9.20
CA ILE A 433 -13.65 -4.58 9.85
C ILE A 433 -12.38 -3.83 9.44
N HIS A 434 -11.26 -4.52 9.35
CA HIS A 434 -9.97 -3.94 8.95
C HIS A 434 -9.99 -3.45 7.50
N GLU A 435 -10.30 -4.35 6.55
CA GLU A 435 -10.27 -4.04 5.11
C GLU A 435 -11.49 -3.21 4.67
N GLY A 436 -12.64 -3.48 5.28
CA GLY A 436 -13.90 -2.85 4.94
C GLY A 436 -14.26 -1.67 5.84
N ALA A 437 -15.49 -1.71 6.34
CA ALA A 437 -16.04 -0.71 7.26
C ALA A 437 -15.90 -1.19 8.72
N PRO A 438 -15.54 -0.30 9.64
CA PRO A 438 -15.18 1.09 9.47
C PRO A 438 -13.66 1.33 9.30
N GLY A 439 -12.89 0.32 8.85
CA GLY A 439 -11.44 0.37 8.64
C GLY A 439 -11.01 1.11 7.37
N HIS A 440 -10.21 0.44 6.53
CA HIS A 440 -9.62 1.05 5.34
C HIS A 440 -10.65 1.65 4.37
N HIS A 441 -11.81 1.02 4.19
CA HIS A 441 -12.84 1.57 3.31
C HIS A 441 -13.34 2.93 3.79
N PHE A 442 -13.64 3.11 5.09
CA PHE A 442 -14.06 4.40 5.62
C PHE A 442 -12.96 5.43 5.50
N GLN A 443 -11.73 5.07 5.84
CA GLN A 443 -10.59 5.99 5.79
C GLN A 443 -10.32 6.49 4.37
N ALA A 444 -10.30 5.60 3.37
CA ALA A 444 -10.06 5.98 1.98
C ALA A 444 -11.23 6.80 1.41
N ALA A 445 -12.47 6.37 1.66
CA ALA A 445 -13.67 7.07 1.20
C ALA A 445 -13.83 8.46 1.84
N ALA A 446 -13.47 8.60 3.13
CA ALA A 446 -13.43 9.90 3.81
C ALA A 446 -12.40 10.84 3.16
N ALA A 447 -11.20 10.36 2.87
CA ALA A 447 -10.16 11.15 2.21
C ALA A 447 -10.61 11.69 0.85
N LEU A 448 -11.32 10.88 0.05
CA LEU A 448 -11.88 11.29 -1.25
C LEU A 448 -13.01 12.31 -1.11
N SER A 449 -13.70 12.34 0.02
CA SER A 449 -14.82 13.25 0.29
C SER A 449 -14.36 14.67 0.68
N ILE A 450 -13.07 14.90 0.91
CA ILE A 450 -12.55 16.20 1.31
C ILE A 450 -12.58 17.15 0.11
N THR A 451 -13.24 18.29 0.27
CA THR A 451 -13.35 19.32 -0.78
C THR A 451 -12.49 20.55 -0.47
N GLY A 452 -12.16 21.33 -1.52
CA GLY A 452 -11.41 22.59 -1.35
C GLY A 452 -9.93 22.42 -1.03
N VAL A 453 -9.39 21.21 -1.11
CA VAL A 453 -7.97 20.90 -0.88
C VAL A 453 -7.29 20.41 -2.18
N PRO A 454 -5.95 20.52 -2.29
CA PRO A 454 -5.22 19.96 -3.43
C PRO A 454 -5.40 18.44 -3.54
N LEU A 455 -5.32 17.91 -4.76
CA LEU A 455 -5.41 16.46 -5.05
C LEU A 455 -4.45 15.62 -4.18
N MET A 456 -3.26 16.13 -3.93
CA MET A 456 -2.27 15.50 -3.04
C MET A 456 -2.87 15.11 -1.67
N ARG A 457 -3.79 15.94 -1.10
CA ARG A 457 -4.42 15.68 0.20
C ARG A 457 -5.38 14.49 0.17
N GLN A 458 -6.09 14.30 -0.93
CA GLN A 458 -6.99 13.16 -1.13
C GLN A 458 -6.21 11.86 -1.37
N MET A 459 -5.00 11.96 -1.94
CA MET A 459 -4.14 10.82 -2.25
C MET A 459 -3.09 10.53 -1.16
N ALA A 460 -2.91 11.43 -0.18
CA ALA A 460 -1.90 11.27 0.85
C ALA A 460 -2.16 10.03 1.70
N ASN A 461 -1.20 9.12 1.71
CA ASN A 461 -1.24 7.90 2.50
C ASN A 461 -0.01 7.82 3.41
N PHE A 462 -0.26 7.67 4.70
CA PHE A 462 0.76 7.48 5.74
C PHE A 462 0.49 6.15 6.41
N THR A 463 1.44 5.23 6.34
CA THR A 463 1.24 3.85 6.79
C THR A 463 0.74 3.79 8.23
N ALA A 464 1.35 4.53 9.15
CA ALA A 464 0.94 4.53 10.55
C ALA A 464 -0.46 5.13 10.77
N TYR A 465 -0.89 6.09 9.95
CA TYR A 465 -2.24 6.62 10.00
C TYR A 465 -3.26 5.60 9.48
N ALA A 466 -3.05 5.06 8.27
CA ALA A 466 -4.00 4.18 7.61
C ALA A 466 -4.15 2.84 8.36
N GLU A 467 -3.04 2.19 8.67
CA GLU A 467 -3.02 0.91 9.38
C GLU A 467 -3.39 1.08 10.86
N GLY A 468 -2.95 2.18 11.46
CA GLY A 468 -3.33 2.53 12.82
C GLY A 468 -4.83 2.75 12.97
N TRP A 469 -5.45 3.43 12.01
CA TRP A 469 -6.90 3.60 11.96
C TRP A 469 -7.62 2.26 11.80
N ALA A 470 -7.20 1.40 10.86
CA ALA A 470 -7.85 0.10 10.64
C ALA A 470 -7.79 -0.79 11.90
N LEU A 471 -6.66 -0.84 12.59
CA LEU A 471 -6.54 -1.54 13.88
C LEU A 471 -7.35 -0.87 15.01
N TYR A 472 -7.41 0.45 15.05
CA TYR A 472 -8.27 1.17 15.98
C TYR A 472 -9.73 0.83 15.72
N ALA A 473 -10.15 0.75 14.47
CA ALA A 473 -11.50 0.37 14.05
C ALA A 473 -11.88 -1.06 14.52
N GLU A 474 -10.96 -2.02 14.42
CA GLU A 474 -11.17 -3.36 14.96
C GLU A 474 -11.46 -3.34 16.47
N ARG A 475 -10.71 -2.55 17.24
CA ARG A 475 -10.91 -2.43 18.68
C ARG A 475 -12.17 -1.67 19.02
N MET A 476 -12.46 -0.56 18.34
CA MET A 476 -13.68 0.24 18.49
C MET A 476 -14.93 -0.59 18.18
N ALA A 477 -14.87 -1.49 17.21
CA ALA A 477 -15.96 -2.41 16.89
C ALA A 477 -16.38 -3.27 18.10
N LYS A 478 -15.45 -3.60 18.99
CA LYS A 478 -15.75 -4.24 20.28
C LYS A 478 -16.23 -3.23 21.32
N THR A 479 -15.44 -2.19 21.58
CA THR A 479 -15.63 -1.34 22.76
C THR A 479 -16.81 -0.39 22.64
N ASP A 480 -17.08 0.09 21.42
CA ASP A 480 -18.09 1.12 21.17
C ASP A 480 -19.32 0.56 20.44
N MET A 481 -19.10 -0.32 19.45
CA MET A 481 -20.19 -0.81 18.58
C MET A 481 -20.82 -2.11 19.08
N GLY A 482 -20.23 -2.81 20.06
CA GLY A 482 -20.74 -4.07 20.61
C GLY A 482 -20.81 -5.21 19.58
N LEU A 483 -20.01 -5.16 18.50
CA LEU A 483 -20.12 -6.12 17.39
C LEU A 483 -19.70 -7.54 17.75
N TYR A 484 -19.00 -7.72 18.88
CA TYR A 484 -18.58 -9.03 19.40
C TYR A 484 -19.40 -9.50 20.60
N GLU A 485 -20.51 -8.80 20.95
CA GLU A 485 -21.42 -9.27 22.00
C GLU A 485 -22.02 -10.63 21.64
N GLY A 486 -21.84 -11.62 22.53
CA GLY A 486 -22.25 -13.00 22.27
C GLY A 486 -21.37 -13.80 21.31
N ASP A 487 -20.27 -13.21 20.82
CA ASP A 487 -19.31 -13.87 19.92
C ASP A 487 -17.87 -13.81 20.48
N PRO A 488 -17.55 -14.57 21.54
CA PRO A 488 -16.22 -14.56 22.16
C PRO A 488 -15.13 -15.09 21.20
N LEU A 489 -15.46 -15.96 20.26
CA LEU A 489 -14.47 -16.45 19.28
C LEU A 489 -14.17 -15.38 18.23
N GLY A 490 -15.14 -14.60 17.80
CA GLY A 490 -14.90 -13.43 16.96
C GLY A 490 -13.98 -12.41 17.66
N ASP A 491 -14.19 -12.16 18.97
CA ASP A 491 -13.29 -11.30 19.76
C ASP A 491 -11.87 -11.89 19.89
N LEU A 492 -11.75 -13.21 20.02
CA LEU A 492 -10.46 -13.90 19.95
C LEU A 492 -9.76 -13.63 18.59
N GLY A 493 -10.52 -13.62 17.49
CA GLY A 493 -10.00 -13.28 16.15
C GLY A 493 -9.45 -11.86 16.08
N ARG A 494 -10.16 -10.91 16.68
CA ARG A 494 -9.69 -9.54 16.82
C ARG A 494 -8.39 -9.46 17.64
N LEU A 495 -8.33 -10.18 18.75
CA LEU A 495 -7.12 -10.23 19.59
C LEU A 495 -5.95 -10.89 18.85
N GLN A 496 -6.19 -11.94 18.05
CA GLN A 496 -5.13 -12.56 17.24
C GLN A 496 -4.62 -11.59 16.17
N ALA A 497 -5.50 -10.85 15.49
CA ALA A 497 -5.13 -9.84 14.53
C ALA A 497 -4.29 -8.71 15.18
N GLU A 498 -4.68 -8.27 16.38
CA GLU A 498 -3.94 -7.28 17.16
C GLU A 498 -2.59 -7.85 17.67
N MET A 499 -2.55 -9.12 18.12
CA MET A 499 -1.35 -9.84 18.53
C MET A 499 -0.33 -9.95 17.39
N PHE A 500 -0.78 -10.29 16.20
CA PHE A 500 0.07 -10.34 15.02
C PHE A 500 0.78 -9.01 14.76
N ARG A 501 0.07 -7.87 14.91
CA ARG A 501 0.63 -6.54 14.75
C ARG A 501 1.51 -6.11 15.95
N ALA A 502 1.23 -6.59 17.15
CA ALA A 502 2.11 -6.40 18.32
C ALA A 502 3.43 -7.17 18.17
N ALA A 503 3.37 -8.43 17.74
CA ALA A 503 4.54 -9.26 17.49
C ALA A 503 5.45 -8.68 16.40
N ARG A 504 4.88 -7.98 15.39
CA ARG A 504 5.67 -7.26 14.36
C ARG A 504 6.60 -6.21 14.97
N LEU A 505 6.19 -5.50 16.04
CA LEU A 505 7.05 -4.54 16.72
C LEU A 505 8.32 -5.20 17.26
N VAL A 506 8.16 -6.40 17.85
CA VAL A 506 9.26 -7.16 18.45
C VAL A 506 10.17 -7.74 17.38
N VAL A 507 9.58 -8.32 16.34
CA VAL A 507 10.31 -9.05 15.30
C VAL A 507 11.05 -8.11 14.35
N ASP A 508 10.44 -7.04 13.89
CA ASP A 508 11.07 -6.05 13.01
C ASP A 508 12.30 -5.43 13.68
N THR A 509 12.13 -4.96 14.92
CA THR A 509 13.24 -4.42 15.72
C THR A 509 14.25 -5.51 16.14
N GLY A 510 13.79 -6.74 16.35
CA GLY A 510 14.63 -7.91 16.60
C GLY A 510 15.60 -8.16 15.43
N LEU A 511 15.05 -8.20 14.21
CA LEU A 511 15.82 -8.40 12.98
C LEU A 511 16.83 -7.27 12.73
N HIS A 512 16.36 -6.01 12.77
CA HIS A 512 17.10 -4.86 12.25
C HIS A 512 17.95 -4.11 13.30
N ALA A 513 17.67 -4.30 14.60
CA ALA A 513 18.40 -3.61 15.67
C ALA A 513 18.99 -4.54 16.74
N LYS A 514 18.54 -5.80 16.83
CA LYS A 514 18.99 -6.74 17.88
C LYS A 514 19.67 -8.00 17.31
N GLY A 515 19.87 -8.06 16.00
CA GLY A 515 20.62 -9.15 15.34
C GLY A 515 19.91 -10.50 15.36
N TRP A 516 18.57 -10.52 15.43
CA TRP A 516 17.82 -11.78 15.36
C TRP A 516 17.99 -12.43 13.98
N SER A 517 18.09 -13.77 13.99
CA SER A 517 18.00 -14.53 12.75
C SER A 517 16.56 -14.57 12.23
N ARG A 518 16.43 -14.93 10.93
CA ARG A 518 15.15 -15.21 10.28
C ARG A 518 14.35 -16.25 11.08
N GLU A 519 15.00 -17.32 11.49
CA GLU A 519 14.38 -18.44 12.21
C GLU A 519 13.91 -18.04 13.61
N GLN A 520 14.67 -17.22 14.35
CA GLN A 520 14.24 -16.66 15.63
C GLN A 520 12.98 -15.81 15.46
N ALA A 521 12.93 -14.98 14.42
CA ALA A 521 11.79 -14.15 14.12
C ALA A 521 10.54 -14.99 13.77
N ILE A 522 10.70 -16.02 12.93
CA ILE A 522 9.62 -16.96 12.56
C ILE A 522 9.10 -17.67 13.79
N GLN A 523 10.00 -18.24 14.60
CA GLN A 523 9.60 -18.98 15.81
C GLN A 523 8.81 -18.09 16.78
N TYR A 524 9.29 -16.86 17.04
CA TYR A 524 8.60 -15.91 17.89
C TYR A 524 7.18 -15.62 17.40
N MET A 525 7.02 -15.36 16.09
CA MET A 525 5.71 -15.08 15.51
C MET A 525 4.76 -16.27 15.64
N ILE A 526 5.22 -17.49 15.32
CA ILE A 526 4.39 -18.70 15.42
C ILE A 526 3.94 -18.93 16.87
N GLU A 527 4.85 -18.82 17.84
CA GLU A 527 4.55 -19.07 19.26
C GLU A 527 3.49 -18.11 19.82
N HIS A 528 3.55 -16.83 19.41
CA HIS A 528 2.67 -15.82 19.98
C HIS A 528 1.37 -15.63 19.18
N THR A 529 1.34 -15.93 17.88
CA THR A 529 0.14 -15.72 17.06
C THR A 529 -0.68 -16.99 16.82
N GLY A 530 -0.03 -18.16 16.81
CA GLY A 530 -0.65 -19.42 16.38
C GLY A 530 -0.99 -19.48 14.90
N MET A 531 -0.44 -18.57 14.07
CA MET A 531 -0.66 -18.54 12.63
C MET A 531 0.17 -19.62 11.91
N PRO A 532 -0.23 -20.02 10.68
CA PRO A 532 0.48 -21.03 9.90
C PRO A 532 1.94 -20.63 9.60
N ALA A 533 2.86 -21.60 9.72
CA ALA A 533 4.30 -21.35 9.52
C ALA A 533 4.61 -20.75 8.15
N ALA A 534 3.98 -21.26 7.09
CA ALA A 534 4.22 -20.77 5.73
C ALA A 534 3.80 -19.29 5.52
N GLU A 535 2.77 -18.84 6.23
CA GLU A 535 2.36 -17.43 6.23
C GLU A 535 3.38 -16.58 7.00
N ILE A 536 3.78 -17.03 8.18
CA ILE A 536 4.76 -16.34 9.01
C ILE A 536 6.13 -16.25 8.31
N GLU A 537 6.56 -17.27 7.60
CA GLU A 537 7.79 -17.22 6.79
C GLU A 537 7.74 -16.10 5.76
N ARG A 538 6.67 -16.01 4.98
CA ARG A 538 6.49 -14.94 3.98
C ARG A 538 6.48 -13.55 4.63
N GLU A 539 5.83 -13.43 5.78
CA GLU A 539 5.77 -12.17 6.53
C GLU A 539 7.13 -11.74 7.06
N VAL A 540 7.87 -12.65 7.69
CA VAL A 540 9.23 -12.33 8.19
C VAL A 540 10.16 -11.96 7.03
N GLU A 541 10.11 -12.68 5.91
CA GLU A 541 10.88 -12.33 4.71
C GLU A 541 10.46 -10.95 4.14
N ARG A 542 9.18 -10.54 4.28
CA ARG A 542 8.73 -9.19 3.95
C ARG A 542 9.36 -8.14 4.87
N TYR A 543 9.43 -8.40 6.18
CA TYR A 543 10.04 -7.45 7.12
C TYR A 543 11.53 -7.26 6.81
N VAL A 544 12.24 -8.30 6.42
CA VAL A 544 13.66 -8.23 6.04
C VAL A 544 13.90 -7.26 4.88
N VAL A 545 13.00 -7.20 3.90
CA VAL A 545 13.14 -6.34 2.72
C VAL A 545 12.44 -4.99 2.83
N SER A 546 11.60 -4.81 3.86
CA SER A 546 10.88 -3.56 4.15
C SER A 546 11.06 -3.14 5.62
N PRO A 547 12.29 -2.79 6.03
CA PRO A 547 12.61 -2.46 7.42
C PRO A 547 11.70 -1.36 7.97
N GLY A 548 11.17 -1.56 9.18
CA GLY A 548 10.36 -0.57 9.87
C GLY A 548 8.88 -0.50 9.45
N GLN A 549 8.53 -0.96 8.23
CA GLN A 549 7.15 -0.86 7.74
C GLN A 549 6.15 -1.60 8.63
N ALA A 550 6.52 -2.78 9.09
CA ALA A 550 5.66 -3.63 9.92
C ALA A 550 5.34 -3.00 11.29
N THR A 551 6.17 -2.08 11.78
CA THR A 551 5.96 -1.40 13.08
C THR A 551 4.87 -0.34 13.03
N ALA A 552 4.60 0.23 11.87
CA ALA A 552 3.66 1.32 11.67
C ALA A 552 2.23 1.00 12.13
N TYR A 553 1.79 -0.23 11.95
CA TYR A 553 0.46 -0.74 12.30
C TYR A 553 0.12 -0.51 13.78
N LYS A 554 0.88 -1.13 14.64
CA LYS A 554 0.62 -1.09 16.09
C LYS A 554 0.97 0.25 16.70
N VAL A 555 2.05 0.90 16.24
CA VAL A 555 2.40 2.27 16.65
C VAL A 555 1.26 3.22 16.33
N GLY A 556 0.70 3.14 15.13
CA GLY A 556 -0.43 3.97 14.70
C GLY A 556 -1.68 3.76 15.56
N GLN A 557 -2.07 2.49 15.81
CA GLN A 557 -3.20 2.16 16.68
C GLN A 557 -3.04 2.76 18.07
N LEU A 558 -1.89 2.55 18.70
CA LEU A 558 -1.63 3.03 20.05
C LEU A 558 -1.63 4.56 20.11
N ALA A 559 -1.08 5.23 19.10
CA ALA A 559 -1.12 6.69 19.01
C ALA A 559 -2.55 7.23 18.92
N ILE A 560 -3.42 6.61 18.11
CA ILE A 560 -4.84 7.01 18.01
C ILE A 560 -5.58 6.76 19.31
N LEU A 561 -5.34 5.61 19.96
CA LEU A 561 -5.92 5.29 21.27
C LEU A 561 -5.46 6.28 22.35
N ASP A 562 -4.20 6.71 22.32
CA ASP A 562 -3.66 7.69 23.26
C ASP A 562 -4.31 9.07 23.04
N MET A 563 -4.42 9.51 21.79
CA MET A 563 -5.12 10.76 21.44
C MET A 563 -6.58 10.75 21.91
N ARG A 564 -7.26 9.61 21.77
CA ARG A 564 -8.64 9.44 22.24
C ARG A 564 -8.70 9.55 23.78
N ARG A 565 -7.82 8.83 24.50
CA ARG A 565 -7.77 8.89 25.97
C ARG A 565 -7.44 10.29 26.49
N GLU A 566 -6.51 11.01 25.83
CA GLU A 566 -6.19 12.41 26.15
C GLU A 566 -7.43 13.29 25.98
N ALA A 567 -8.16 13.13 24.88
CA ALA A 567 -9.39 13.91 24.62
C ALA A 567 -10.53 13.55 25.59
N GLU A 568 -10.75 12.28 25.91
CA GLU A 568 -11.72 11.80 26.90
C GLU A 568 -11.44 12.40 28.28
N ALA A 569 -10.17 12.40 28.70
CA ALA A 569 -9.74 12.95 29.99
C ALA A 569 -9.96 14.47 30.09
N GLU A 570 -9.70 15.22 29.02
CA GLU A 570 -9.79 16.68 28.99
C GLU A 570 -11.24 17.18 28.84
N LEU A 571 -12.03 16.53 28.00
CA LEU A 571 -13.43 16.91 27.75
C LEU A 571 -14.43 16.32 28.77
N GLY A 572 -14.09 15.20 29.43
CA GLY A 572 -14.98 14.53 30.38
C GLY A 572 -16.33 14.15 29.76
N THR A 573 -17.43 14.61 30.36
CA THR A 573 -18.79 14.33 29.87
C THR A 573 -19.15 15.00 28.55
N ARG A 574 -18.33 15.92 28.05
CA ARG A 574 -18.50 16.60 26.75
C ARG A 574 -17.87 15.82 25.60
N PHE A 575 -17.09 14.78 25.89
CA PHE A 575 -16.48 13.96 24.85
C PHE A 575 -17.57 13.25 24.02
N ASP A 576 -17.53 13.45 22.70
CA ASP A 576 -18.32 12.70 21.74
C ASP A 576 -17.38 11.92 20.79
N ALA A 577 -17.40 10.59 20.87
CA ALA A 577 -16.57 9.73 20.04
C ALA A 577 -16.81 9.95 18.54
N ARG A 578 -18.02 10.36 18.14
CA ARG A 578 -18.35 10.66 16.72
C ARG A 578 -17.59 11.90 16.23
N GLU A 579 -17.41 12.89 17.09
CA GLU A 579 -16.60 14.08 16.78
C GLU A 579 -15.13 13.76 16.69
N PHE A 580 -14.64 12.92 17.61
CA PHE A 580 -13.27 12.44 17.55
C PHE A 580 -13.01 11.71 16.22
N HIS A 581 -13.88 10.81 15.80
CA HIS A 581 -13.75 10.11 14.52
C HIS A 581 -13.82 11.06 13.32
N GLU A 582 -14.66 12.08 13.38
CA GLU A 582 -14.73 13.14 12.36
C GLU A 582 -13.40 13.89 12.25
N VAL A 583 -12.78 14.27 13.37
CA VAL A 583 -11.48 14.94 13.39
C VAL A 583 -10.38 14.05 12.83
N VAL A 584 -10.41 12.76 13.12
CA VAL A 584 -9.40 11.82 12.63
C VAL A 584 -9.56 11.60 11.13
N LEU A 585 -10.77 11.30 10.63
CA LEU A 585 -11.00 10.85 9.25
C LEU A 585 -11.16 11.98 8.24
N MET A 586 -11.99 13.00 8.57
CA MET A 586 -12.43 14.00 7.59
C MET A 586 -11.37 15.09 7.30
N ASN A 587 -10.18 14.93 7.87
CA ASN A 587 -8.99 15.71 7.52
C ASN A 587 -8.00 14.94 6.62
N GLY A 588 -8.32 13.70 6.23
CA GLY A 588 -7.46 12.85 5.39
C GLY A 588 -6.21 12.33 6.09
N GLY A 589 -5.42 11.55 5.36
CA GLY A 589 -4.17 10.99 5.86
C GLY A 589 -3.14 12.06 6.20
N MET A 590 -2.48 11.89 7.36
CA MET A 590 -1.42 12.79 7.83
C MET A 590 -0.46 12.07 8.80
N PRO A 591 0.75 12.61 9.02
CA PRO A 591 1.63 12.15 10.08
C PRO A 591 0.97 12.17 11.45
N LEU A 592 1.28 11.20 12.31
CA LEU A 592 0.66 11.05 13.63
C LEU A 592 0.83 12.28 14.54
N ASP A 593 1.98 12.96 14.46
CA ASP A 593 2.21 14.19 15.23
C ASP A 593 1.27 15.33 14.77
N LEU A 594 1.05 15.46 13.47
CA LEU A 594 0.09 16.43 12.93
C LEU A 594 -1.36 16.06 13.28
N LEU A 595 -1.68 14.76 13.32
CA LEU A 595 -2.97 14.28 13.77
C LEU A 595 -3.19 14.62 15.25
N ARG A 596 -2.20 14.38 16.11
CA ARG A 596 -2.25 14.74 17.53
C ARG A 596 -2.47 16.24 17.75
N ASP A 597 -1.76 17.08 16.98
CA ASP A 597 -1.95 18.52 17.02
C ASP A 597 -3.36 18.94 16.56
N ASN A 598 -3.92 18.22 15.59
CA ASN A 598 -5.27 18.45 15.10
C ASN A 598 -6.33 18.08 16.16
N VAL A 599 -6.19 16.93 16.80
CA VAL A 599 -7.05 16.51 17.92
C VAL A 599 -6.97 17.49 19.10
N ARG A 600 -5.76 17.91 19.50
CA ARG A 600 -5.58 18.89 20.59
C ARG A 600 -6.20 20.24 20.26
N ARG A 601 -6.18 20.68 19.00
CA ARG A 601 -6.88 21.92 18.59
C ARG A 601 -8.40 21.78 18.70
N TRP A 602 -8.93 20.65 18.27
CA TRP A 602 -10.35 20.33 18.42
C TRP A 602 -10.77 20.35 19.90
N VAL A 603 -10.03 19.68 20.78
CA VAL A 603 -10.31 19.67 22.22
C VAL A 603 -10.35 21.10 22.79
N LYS A 604 -9.37 21.97 22.44
CA LYS A 604 -9.33 23.37 22.88
C LYS A 604 -10.49 24.22 22.36
N GLN A 605 -11.09 23.88 21.25
CA GLN A 605 -12.26 24.59 20.66
C GLN A 605 -13.59 24.17 21.31
N HIS A 606 -13.57 23.14 22.15
CA HIS A 606 -14.74 22.63 22.89
C HIS A 606 -14.47 22.73 24.43
N PRO A 607 -14.21 23.95 24.96
CA PRO A 607 -13.79 24.17 26.35
C PRO A 607 -14.88 23.83 27.38
#